data_6f9ef95889be52a84a14c42663e154fa
#
_entry.id   6f9ef95889be52a84a14c42663e154fa
#
_cell.length_a   1.000
_cell.length_b   1.000
_cell.length_c   1.000
_cell.angle_alpha   90.00
_cell.angle_beta   90.00
_cell.angle_gamma   90.00
#
_symmetry.space_group_name_H-M   'P 1'
#
loop_
_entity.id
_entity.type
_entity.pdbx_description
1 polymer ?
#
loop_
_entity_poly.entity_id
_entity_poly.type
_entity_poly.pdbx_seq_one_letter_code
_entity_poly.pdbx_strand_id
1 'polypeptide(L)'
;MHPDPIFFGGGHENERRAGTENLPAIIGLVAALEKCVKPPVFPKAKLQEHLLKLAAAVEKIDGCEIVSPRENCLANTLSFVVRGSDGIALMAGLDMEGICASSGSACSAGSLEPSHVILAIGKKESANSLVRFSLGRDSTMAEVDFVISVLPEVIRRAQLAGKAASRL
;
A
#
# COMPACT_ATOMS: atom_id res chain seq x y z
N MET A 1 -11.39 26.90 17.59
CA MET A 1 -11.42 25.78 18.54
C MET A 1 -10.03 25.63 19.10
N HIS A 2 -9.85 25.76 20.41
CA HIS A 2 -8.56 25.55 21.08
C HIS A 2 -8.63 24.19 21.77
N PRO A 3 -7.71 23.26 21.51
CA PRO A 3 -7.66 22.00 22.23
C PRO A 3 -7.20 22.22 23.66
N ASP A 4 -7.81 21.49 24.59
CA ASP A 4 -7.36 21.48 25.98
C ASP A 4 -6.04 20.71 26.10
N PRO A 5 -5.12 21.15 27.00
CA PRO A 5 -3.86 20.46 27.22
C PRO A 5 -4.10 19.10 27.88
N ILE A 6 -3.37 18.09 27.43
CA ILE A 6 -3.34 16.75 28.05
C ILE A 6 -2.09 16.52 28.90
N PHE A 7 -1.08 17.40 28.76
CA PHE A 7 0.12 17.45 29.61
C PHE A 7 0.19 18.80 30.30
N PHE A 8 0.15 18.78 31.62
CA PHE A 8 0.12 19.99 32.44
C PHE A 8 1.53 20.33 32.97
N GLY A 9 1.85 21.62 33.12
CA GLY A 9 3.13 22.12 33.61
C GLY A 9 3.43 23.54 33.15
N GLY A 10 4.66 23.82 32.71
CA GLY A 10 5.05 25.12 32.20
C GLY A 10 4.32 25.54 30.93
N GLY A 11 4.26 26.85 30.66
CA GLY A 11 3.46 27.48 29.59
C GLY A 11 4.01 27.33 28.17
N HIS A 12 4.72 26.20 27.88
CA HIS A 12 5.22 25.90 26.54
C HIS A 12 4.07 25.64 25.54
N GLU A 13 4.33 25.89 24.28
CA GLU A 13 3.34 25.71 23.18
C GLU A 13 2.03 26.46 23.43
N ASN A 14 2.13 27.71 23.95
CA ASN A 14 0.96 28.52 24.33
C ASN A 14 0.05 27.78 25.35
N GLU A 15 0.63 27.20 26.38
CA GLU A 15 -0.03 26.45 27.47
C GLU A 15 -0.74 25.16 27.00
N ARG A 16 -0.45 24.68 25.79
CA ARG A 16 -1.11 23.50 25.23
C ARG A 16 -0.35 22.19 25.48
N ARG A 17 0.95 22.31 25.66
CA ARG A 17 1.81 21.13 25.88
C ARG A 17 3.01 21.51 26.73
N ALA A 18 3.01 21.10 27.97
CA ALA A 18 4.13 21.29 28.88
C ALA A 18 5.31 20.37 28.54
N GLY A 19 6.50 20.75 29.00
CA GLY A 19 7.75 20.04 28.81
C GLY A 19 8.62 20.67 27.72
N THR A 20 9.93 20.42 27.81
CA THR A 20 10.90 20.94 26.84
C THR A 20 10.60 20.40 25.44
N GLU A 21 10.70 21.26 24.44
CA GLU A 21 10.49 20.92 23.05
C GLU A 21 11.55 19.91 22.56
N ASN A 22 11.13 18.96 21.75
CA ASN A 22 12.04 17.97 21.15
C ASN A 22 12.75 18.60 19.94
N LEU A 23 13.76 19.42 20.20
CA LEU A 23 14.51 20.11 19.16
C LEU A 23 15.11 19.16 18.10
N PRO A 24 15.69 18.01 18.44
CA PRO A 24 16.16 17.05 17.43
C PRO A 24 15.06 16.60 16.46
N ALA A 25 13.85 16.31 16.96
CA ALA A 25 12.73 15.92 16.12
C ALA A 25 12.23 17.07 15.25
N ILE A 26 12.22 18.31 15.77
CA ILE A 26 11.86 19.51 15.01
C ILE A 26 12.85 19.73 13.86
N ILE A 27 14.15 19.65 14.13
CA ILE A 27 15.19 19.79 13.09
C ILE A 27 15.05 18.69 12.04
N GLY A 28 14.82 17.44 12.46
CA GLY A 28 14.60 16.31 11.57
C GLY A 28 13.37 16.52 10.68
N LEU A 29 12.28 17.03 11.23
CA LEU A 29 11.06 17.37 10.47
C LEU A 29 11.34 18.46 9.43
N VAL A 30 12.02 19.54 9.82
CA VAL A 30 12.38 20.64 8.90
C VAL A 30 13.24 20.13 7.75
N ALA A 31 14.28 19.35 8.04
CA ALA A 31 15.15 18.76 7.03
C ALA A 31 14.39 17.81 6.08
N ALA A 32 13.45 17.02 6.61
CA ALA A 32 12.59 16.17 5.80
C ALA A 32 11.66 17.00 4.90
N LEU A 33 11.05 18.06 5.43
CA LEU A 33 10.21 18.96 4.66
C LEU A 33 10.99 19.63 3.51
N GLU A 34 12.17 20.19 3.79
CA GLU A 34 13.02 20.81 2.78
C GLU A 34 13.38 19.84 1.64
N LYS A 35 13.60 18.58 1.96
CA LYS A 35 13.95 17.54 0.99
C LYS A 35 12.72 17.03 0.23
N CYS A 36 11.59 16.86 0.89
CA CYS A 36 10.44 16.13 0.37
C CYS A 36 9.35 17.00 -0.25
N VAL A 37 9.26 18.30 0.14
CA VAL A 37 8.20 19.21 -0.34
C VAL A 37 8.57 19.95 -1.62
N LYS A 38 9.78 19.75 -2.16
CA LYS A 38 10.17 20.38 -3.45
C LYS A 38 9.26 19.90 -4.60
N PRO A 39 8.62 20.80 -5.34
CA PRO A 39 7.78 20.42 -6.48
C PRO A 39 8.61 19.72 -7.59
N PRO A 40 8.02 18.76 -8.28
CA PRO A 40 6.74 18.16 -7.99
C PRO A 40 6.84 17.15 -6.83
N VAL A 41 6.12 17.42 -5.74
CA VAL A 41 6.05 16.47 -4.60
C VAL A 41 5.55 15.12 -5.06
N PHE A 42 4.62 15.15 -6.01
CA PHE A 42 4.03 14.00 -6.66
C PHE A 42 4.04 14.18 -8.18
N PRO A 43 4.95 13.52 -8.91
CA PRO A 43 5.00 13.59 -10.37
C PRO A 43 3.85 12.75 -10.96
N LYS A 44 2.62 13.29 -10.89
CA LYS A 44 1.37 12.61 -11.26
C LYS A 44 1.43 11.92 -12.63
N ALA A 45 1.92 12.61 -13.66
CA ALA A 45 1.98 12.07 -15.01
C ALA A 45 2.89 10.83 -15.09
N LYS A 46 4.09 10.91 -14.51
CA LYS A 46 5.05 9.80 -14.43
C LYS A 46 4.45 8.60 -13.70
N LEU A 47 3.88 8.84 -12.53
CA LEU A 47 3.31 7.78 -11.69
C LEU A 47 2.09 7.13 -12.35
N GLN A 48 1.28 7.92 -13.05
CA GLN A 48 0.14 7.41 -13.79
C GLN A 48 0.56 6.52 -14.96
N GLU A 49 1.61 6.88 -15.70
CA GLU A 49 2.18 6.04 -16.77
C GLU A 49 2.63 4.69 -16.22
N HIS A 50 3.40 4.70 -15.11
CA HIS A 50 3.86 3.50 -14.43
C HIS A 50 2.69 2.62 -13.97
N LEU A 51 1.68 3.25 -13.37
CA LEU A 51 0.50 2.56 -12.86
C LEU A 51 -0.32 1.93 -13.96
N LEU A 52 -0.55 2.63 -15.07
CA LEU A 52 -1.29 2.11 -16.23
C LEU A 52 -0.60 0.89 -16.85
N LYS A 53 0.74 0.91 -16.95
CA LYS A 53 1.51 -0.22 -17.44
C LYS A 53 1.36 -1.43 -16.51
N LEU A 54 1.48 -1.22 -15.20
CA LEU A 54 1.29 -2.27 -14.21
C LEU A 54 -0.13 -2.83 -14.22
N ALA A 55 -1.14 -1.96 -14.29
CA ALA A 55 -2.55 -2.36 -14.36
C ALA A 55 -2.84 -3.21 -15.60
N ALA A 56 -2.34 -2.78 -16.78
CA ALA A 56 -2.50 -3.55 -18.02
C ALA A 56 -1.81 -4.93 -17.99
N ALA A 57 -0.76 -5.08 -17.20
CA ALA A 57 -0.12 -6.37 -16.98
C ALA A 57 -0.94 -7.26 -16.02
N VAL A 58 -1.43 -6.69 -14.92
CA VAL A 58 -2.28 -7.41 -13.94
C VAL A 58 -3.57 -7.93 -14.61
N GLU A 59 -4.20 -7.15 -15.48
CA GLU A 59 -5.42 -7.54 -16.20
C GLU A 59 -5.23 -8.77 -17.09
N LYS A 60 -4.02 -9.08 -17.50
CA LYS A 60 -3.69 -10.26 -18.33
C LYS A 60 -3.43 -11.53 -17.52
N ILE A 61 -3.30 -11.41 -16.19
CA ILE A 61 -3.03 -12.57 -15.33
C ILE A 61 -4.36 -13.21 -14.94
N ASP A 62 -4.51 -14.50 -15.22
CA ASP A 62 -5.74 -15.23 -14.89
C ASP A 62 -6.02 -15.23 -13.38
N GLY A 63 -7.28 -14.99 -13.03
CA GLY A 63 -7.73 -14.89 -11.66
C GLY A 63 -7.52 -13.53 -11.01
N CYS A 64 -6.82 -12.59 -11.64
CA CYS A 64 -6.68 -11.23 -11.15
C CYS A 64 -7.85 -10.34 -11.53
N GLU A 65 -8.26 -9.48 -10.61
CA GLU A 65 -9.30 -8.49 -10.83
C GLU A 65 -8.92 -7.17 -10.16
N ILE A 66 -8.78 -6.11 -10.97
CA ILE A 66 -8.49 -4.76 -10.46
C ILE A 66 -9.73 -4.25 -9.73
N VAL A 67 -9.53 -3.77 -8.48
CA VAL A 67 -10.58 -3.20 -7.64
C VAL A 67 -10.41 -1.69 -7.43
N SER A 68 -9.30 -1.12 -7.84
CA SER A 68 -9.15 0.34 -7.92
C SER A 68 -10.08 0.90 -8.99
N PRO A 69 -10.79 2.02 -8.73
CA PRO A 69 -11.57 2.69 -9.76
C PRO A 69 -10.65 3.17 -10.89
N ARG A 70 -11.18 3.20 -12.11
CA ARG A 70 -10.42 3.70 -13.29
C ARG A 70 -10.33 5.23 -13.32
N GLU A 71 -11.31 5.88 -12.74
CA GLU A 71 -11.41 7.34 -12.63
C GLU A 71 -11.48 7.77 -11.16
N ASN A 72 -11.11 9.00 -10.90
CA ASN A 72 -11.13 9.58 -9.54
C ASN A 72 -10.32 8.77 -8.51
N CYS A 73 -9.16 8.25 -8.92
CA CYS A 73 -8.24 7.50 -8.08
C CYS A 73 -6.88 8.20 -7.96
N LEU A 74 -6.09 7.75 -7.00
CA LEU A 74 -4.70 8.19 -6.86
C LEU A 74 -3.87 7.65 -8.02
N ALA A 75 -3.02 8.51 -8.58
CA ALA A 75 -2.17 8.17 -9.72
C ALA A 75 -1.05 7.16 -9.41
N ASN A 76 -0.89 6.80 -8.14
CA ASN A 76 0.20 5.96 -7.65
C ASN A 76 -0.25 4.69 -6.94
N THR A 77 -1.53 4.40 -6.87
CA THR A 77 -2.05 3.28 -6.08
C THR A 77 -2.88 2.35 -6.94
N LEU A 78 -2.46 1.08 -7.04
CA LEU A 78 -3.18 0.01 -7.70
C LEU A 78 -3.57 -1.06 -6.69
N SER A 79 -4.86 -1.38 -6.63
CA SER A 79 -5.39 -2.47 -5.83
C SER A 79 -6.06 -3.51 -6.72
N PHE A 80 -5.77 -4.77 -6.51
CA PHE A 80 -6.39 -5.89 -7.20
C PHE A 80 -6.54 -7.07 -6.26
N VAL A 81 -7.44 -7.96 -6.57
CA VAL A 81 -7.65 -9.23 -5.85
C VAL A 81 -7.27 -10.40 -6.74
N VAL A 82 -6.85 -11.51 -6.14
CA VAL A 82 -6.42 -12.72 -6.84
C VAL A 82 -7.31 -13.88 -6.42
N ARG A 83 -8.20 -14.32 -7.30
CA ARG A 83 -9.13 -15.42 -7.01
C ARG A 83 -8.39 -16.73 -6.75
N GLY A 84 -8.85 -17.45 -5.73
CA GLY A 84 -8.32 -18.77 -5.40
C GLY A 84 -6.91 -18.77 -4.81
N SER A 85 -6.42 -17.61 -4.34
CA SER A 85 -5.13 -17.48 -3.69
C SER A 85 -5.26 -17.17 -2.20
N ASP A 86 -4.20 -17.47 -1.46
CA ASP A 86 -4.01 -17.06 -0.08
C ASP A 86 -3.24 -15.74 -0.04
N GLY A 87 -3.76 -14.74 0.70
CA GLY A 87 -3.15 -13.42 0.79
C GLY A 87 -1.81 -13.41 1.51
N ILE A 88 -1.59 -14.31 2.46
CA ILE A 88 -0.31 -14.46 3.17
C ILE A 88 0.73 -15.00 2.21
N ALA A 89 0.37 -16.03 1.43
CA ALA A 89 1.26 -16.59 0.42
C ALA A 89 1.60 -15.57 -0.67
N LEU A 90 0.65 -14.70 -1.06
CA LEU A 90 0.92 -13.59 -2.00
C LEU A 90 1.93 -12.60 -1.44
N MET A 91 1.74 -12.14 -0.20
CA MET A 91 2.66 -11.19 0.43
C MET A 91 4.05 -11.79 0.63
N ALA A 92 4.13 -13.02 1.15
CA ALA A 92 5.41 -13.72 1.30
C ALA A 92 6.11 -13.93 -0.04
N GLY A 93 5.36 -14.32 -1.08
CA GLY A 93 5.92 -14.50 -2.42
C GLY A 93 6.48 -13.21 -3.02
N LEU A 94 5.80 -12.08 -2.84
CA LEU A 94 6.28 -10.77 -3.29
C LEU A 94 7.51 -10.33 -2.49
N ASP A 95 7.51 -10.52 -1.17
CA ASP A 95 8.63 -10.16 -0.30
C ASP A 95 9.90 -10.96 -0.64
N MET A 96 9.76 -12.26 -0.95
CA MET A 96 10.88 -13.10 -1.41
C MET A 96 11.50 -12.62 -2.73
N GLU A 97 10.73 -11.96 -3.58
CA GLU A 97 11.22 -11.32 -4.81
C GLU A 97 11.70 -9.86 -4.56
N GLY A 98 11.75 -9.41 -3.31
CA GLY A 98 12.16 -8.06 -2.93
C GLY A 98 11.12 -6.97 -3.27
N ILE A 99 9.85 -7.33 -3.42
CA ILE A 99 8.76 -6.43 -3.79
C ILE A 99 7.91 -6.11 -2.56
N CYS A 100 7.91 -4.85 -2.14
CA CYS A 100 7.03 -4.36 -1.08
C CYS A 100 5.60 -4.18 -1.60
N ALA A 101 4.65 -4.84 -0.95
CA ALA A 101 3.23 -4.74 -1.23
C ALA A 101 2.43 -4.70 0.08
N SER A 102 1.13 -4.45 -0.02
CA SER A 102 0.23 -4.45 1.13
C SER A 102 -1.01 -5.29 0.83
N SER A 103 -1.47 -6.05 1.82
CA SER A 103 -2.68 -6.89 1.74
C SER A 103 -3.95 -6.20 2.23
N GLY A 104 -3.94 -4.88 2.44
CA GLY A 104 -5.13 -4.16 2.90
C GLY A 104 -4.82 -3.04 3.87
N SER A 105 -5.61 -2.93 4.93
CA SER A 105 -5.42 -1.94 5.99
C SER A 105 -4.17 -2.23 6.81
N ALA A 106 -3.33 -1.24 7.06
CA ALA A 106 -2.12 -1.41 7.90
C ALA A 106 -2.47 -1.88 9.32
N CYS A 107 -3.64 -1.49 9.84
CA CYS A 107 -4.15 -1.91 11.15
C CYS A 107 -4.52 -3.40 11.21
N SER A 108 -4.73 -4.03 10.05
CA SER A 108 -5.02 -5.47 9.93
C SER A 108 -3.78 -6.26 9.49
N ALA A 109 -2.60 -5.64 9.43
CA ALA A 109 -1.36 -6.32 9.09
C ALA A 109 -1.07 -7.38 10.16
N GLY A 110 -1.08 -8.66 9.77
CA GLY A 110 -0.98 -9.81 10.67
C GLY A 110 -2.30 -10.34 11.21
N SER A 111 -3.44 -9.71 10.93
CA SER A 111 -4.76 -10.27 11.17
C SER A 111 -5.19 -11.17 10.02
N LEU A 112 -5.80 -12.31 10.36
CA LEU A 112 -6.46 -13.19 9.38
C LEU A 112 -7.82 -12.66 8.92
N GLU A 113 -8.21 -11.47 9.39
CA GLU A 113 -9.50 -10.89 9.05
C GLU A 113 -9.55 -10.40 7.60
N PRO A 114 -10.66 -10.70 6.91
CA PRO A 114 -10.88 -10.23 5.54
C PRO A 114 -10.86 -8.70 5.45
N SER A 115 -10.35 -8.17 4.35
CA SER A 115 -10.36 -6.72 4.10
C SER A 115 -11.79 -6.17 4.14
N HIS A 116 -12.10 -5.32 5.14
CA HIS A 116 -13.41 -4.67 5.25
C HIS A 116 -13.74 -3.81 4.02
N VAL A 117 -12.74 -3.25 3.34
CA VAL A 117 -12.91 -2.49 2.08
C VAL A 117 -13.41 -3.42 0.98
N ILE A 118 -12.77 -4.58 0.81
CA ILE A 118 -13.15 -5.57 -0.22
C ILE A 118 -14.54 -6.16 0.08
N LEU A 119 -14.85 -6.36 1.36
CA LEU A 119 -16.20 -6.77 1.79
C LEU A 119 -17.24 -5.70 1.42
N ALA A 120 -16.95 -4.41 1.68
CA ALA A 120 -17.86 -3.30 1.42
C ALA A 120 -18.17 -3.12 -0.07
N ILE A 121 -17.21 -3.42 -0.97
CA ILE A 121 -17.44 -3.40 -2.42
C ILE A 121 -18.05 -4.72 -2.96
N GLY A 122 -18.47 -5.63 -2.08
CA GLY A 122 -19.23 -6.84 -2.42
C GLY A 122 -18.40 -8.04 -2.86
N LYS A 123 -17.05 -8.03 -2.73
CA LYS A 123 -16.15 -9.10 -3.21
C LYS A 123 -15.72 -10.04 -2.08
N LYS A 124 -16.68 -10.65 -1.38
CA LYS A 124 -16.43 -11.49 -0.19
C LYS A 124 -15.45 -12.63 -0.43
N GLU A 125 -15.55 -13.32 -1.56
CA GLU A 125 -14.72 -14.49 -1.88
C GLU A 125 -13.23 -14.14 -2.08
N SER A 126 -12.93 -12.88 -2.37
CA SER A 126 -11.58 -12.39 -2.62
C SER A 126 -11.08 -11.46 -1.51
N ALA A 127 -11.79 -11.35 -0.39
CA ALA A 127 -11.47 -10.40 0.66
C ALA A 127 -10.13 -10.66 1.35
N ASN A 128 -9.63 -11.88 1.30
CA ASN A 128 -8.33 -12.29 1.86
C ASN A 128 -7.19 -12.29 0.84
N SER A 129 -7.45 -11.95 -0.42
CA SER A 129 -6.46 -12.03 -1.51
C SER A 129 -6.15 -10.67 -2.13
N LEU A 130 -6.36 -9.59 -1.38
CA LEU A 130 -6.06 -8.23 -1.82
C LEU A 130 -4.56 -8.00 -1.89
N VAL A 131 -4.12 -7.44 -3.00
CA VAL A 131 -2.78 -6.87 -3.19
C VAL A 131 -2.92 -5.40 -3.53
N ARG A 132 -2.16 -4.56 -2.85
CA ARG A 132 -2.06 -3.13 -3.14
C ARG A 132 -0.62 -2.73 -3.37
N PHE A 133 -0.33 -2.21 -4.54
CA PHE A 133 0.91 -1.51 -4.86
C PHE A 133 0.75 -0.01 -4.68
N SER A 134 1.76 0.62 -4.10
CA SER A 134 1.82 2.07 -3.93
C SER A 134 3.17 2.58 -4.42
N LEU A 135 3.17 3.28 -5.55
CA LEU A 135 4.37 3.81 -6.16
C LEU A 135 4.80 5.11 -5.46
N GLY A 136 6.07 5.23 -5.19
CA GLY A 136 6.68 6.43 -4.64
C GLY A 136 7.15 7.41 -5.74
N ARG A 137 7.51 8.61 -5.33
CA ARG A 137 8.08 9.65 -6.21
C ARG A 137 9.30 9.14 -7.00
N ASP A 138 10.10 8.31 -6.37
CA ASP A 138 11.36 7.83 -6.91
C ASP A 138 11.21 6.49 -7.65
N SER A 139 10.01 5.88 -7.66
CA SER A 139 9.74 4.66 -8.41
C SER A 139 10.08 4.80 -9.89
N THR A 140 10.74 3.79 -10.43
CA THR A 140 11.24 3.77 -11.81
C THR A 140 10.44 2.82 -12.68
N MET A 141 10.49 3.03 -14.00
CA MET A 141 9.88 2.10 -14.95
C MET A 141 10.57 0.73 -14.93
N ALA A 142 11.87 0.67 -14.65
CA ALA A 142 12.60 -0.58 -14.55
C ALA A 142 12.10 -1.44 -13.37
N GLU A 143 11.78 -0.81 -12.23
CA GLU A 143 11.16 -1.51 -11.09
C GLU A 143 9.76 -2.02 -11.44
N VAL A 144 8.97 -1.22 -12.16
CA VAL A 144 7.66 -1.67 -12.65
C VAL A 144 7.80 -2.87 -13.59
N ASP A 145 8.76 -2.84 -14.51
CA ASP A 145 9.03 -3.94 -15.44
C ASP A 145 9.49 -5.20 -14.72
N PHE A 146 10.29 -5.04 -13.67
CA PHE A 146 10.68 -6.16 -12.81
C PHE A 146 9.45 -6.80 -12.14
N VAL A 147 8.60 -5.99 -11.50
CA VAL A 147 7.35 -6.48 -10.88
C VAL A 147 6.50 -7.23 -11.90
N ILE A 148 6.30 -6.66 -13.09
CA ILE A 148 5.51 -7.29 -14.16
C ILE A 148 6.11 -8.65 -14.57
N SER A 149 7.42 -8.78 -14.59
CA SER A 149 8.09 -10.01 -15.01
C SER A 149 7.93 -11.17 -14.02
N VAL A 150 7.89 -10.90 -12.72
CA VAL A 150 7.82 -11.93 -11.66
C VAL A 150 6.41 -12.19 -11.15
N LEU A 151 5.51 -11.20 -11.26
CA LEU A 151 4.17 -11.25 -10.70
C LEU A 151 3.34 -12.48 -11.14
N PRO A 152 3.33 -12.93 -12.42
CA PRO A 152 2.58 -14.10 -12.83
C PRO A 152 2.97 -15.38 -12.09
N GLU A 153 4.26 -15.58 -11.85
CA GLU A 153 4.76 -16.76 -11.14
C GLU A 153 4.45 -16.71 -9.64
N VAL A 154 4.57 -15.55 -9.01
CA VAL A 154 4.17 -15.35 -7.60
C VAL A 154 2.69 -15.67 -7.42
N ILE A 155 1.83 -15.16 -8.31
CA ILE A 155 0.39 -15.41 -8.26
C ILE A 155 0.08 -16.90 -8.46
N ARG A 156 0.72 -17.54 -9.43
CA ARG A 156 0.54 -18.97 -9.68
C ARG A 156 0.89 -19.82 -8.44
N ARG A 157 2.00 -19.52 -7.77
CA ARG A 157 2.41 -20.21 -6.53
C ARG A 157 1.39 -20.02 -5.41
N ALA A 158 0.89 -18.78 -5.22
CA ALA A 158 -0.11 -18.47 -4.20
C ALA A 158 -1.45 -19.16 -4.47
N GLN A 159 -1.88 -19.28 -5.72
CA GLN A 159 -3.08 -20.02 -6.10
C GLN A 159 -2.94 -21.54 -5.84
N LEU A 160 -1.75 -22.09 -6.06
CA LEU A 160 -1.49 -23.50 -5.71
C LEU A 160 -1.57 -23.73 -4.20
N ALA A 161 -1.01 -22.82 -3.40
CA ALA A 161 -1.11 -22.88 -1.94
C ALA A 161 -2.56 -22.77 -1.46
N GLY A 162 -3.35 -21.83 -2.01
CA GLY A 162 -4.77 -21.68 -1.70
C GLY A 162 -5.60 -22.92 -2.01
N LYS A 163 -5.35 -23.59 -3.14
CA LYS A 163 -6.01 -24.86 -3.50
C LYS A 163 -5.62 -26.01 -2.57
N ALA A 164 -4.41 -26.04 -2.06
CA ALA A 164 -3.98 -27.05 -1.09
C ALA A 164 -4.68 -26.85 0.27
N ALA A 165 -4.76 -25.62 0.74
CA ALA A 165 -5.42 -25.27 1.99
C ALA A 165 -6.95 -25.55 1.98
N SER A 166 -7.62 -25.41 0.84
CA SER A 166 -9.06 -25.70 0.71
C SER A 166 -9.44 -27.16 0.66
N ARG A 167 -8.45 -28.08 0.64
CA ARG A 167 -8.66 -29.55 0.63
C ARG A 167 -8.48 -30.20 2.00
N LEU A 168 -8.05 -29.43 3.00
CA LEU A 168 -7.92 -29.83 4.40
C LEU A 168 -9.13 -29.38 5.21
#